data_79d87201ef21921a8f211cc6660ce4ee
#
_entry.id   79d87201ef21921a8f211cc6660ce4ee
#
_cell.length_a   1.000
_cell.length_b   1.000
_cell.length_c   1.000
_cell.angle_alpha   90.00
_cell.angle_beta   90.00
_cell.angle_gamma   90.00
#
_symmetry.space_group_name_H-M   'P 1'
#
loop_
_entity.id
_entity.type
_entity.pdbx_description
1 polymer ?
#
loop_
_entity_poly.entity_id
_entity_poly.type
_entity_poly.pdbx_seq_one_letter_code
_entity_poly.pdbx_strand_id
1 'polypeptide(L)'
;MAINNDAIEQSSIDSCLVQNHLEKRWQSLQGDDGLFTLGETEFGYGAHFLAACDLWLKTTSKPSRLQFISASAQPPNKADLETALADWPQYADLARQLIDQYPASVKGMHHLELFDGRVSLCLMIGEADAMFAEIAQSPDLGLASHNTKPIDAWFISIASEPLRQTISALSSPNTSMAGNADFNASLRTSSPWHINKAKPQQHKKTVTILGAGIAGCTAAAALHKRGYQVTVIDRHPIAGQEASGNSQAIIYPKLSVRDQPLPLVNLAALMLASRYYKPFWEAGYGEQCGVLVVPESPKVQQDFLAISERFSGQESLVQMLDNPQLCELSGITMSSELGLFFPQLGWLPPAQVCQELLARDSIPLIQADIKQLKNTEYGWQLLDEQGQIVIETETLVVANAYGCEQFEQTNFLPVTQLRGQISLLSASEASEGLKTVICGEGYITPIQNGTHNCGATYNKAVFTTSLREEDHRANVEQMSATDSGLGVALGAQDTGDMDGRANYRCTTKDYLPIVGPVPYLPSLLEDYDVLRRDARKLVPTLGSYQPNLFVHCGMGSRGLCYAPLTAEILAAEIAGEVPPLERELRLAMHPARFLIRDLKKKRI
;
A
#
# COMPACT_ATOMS: atom_id res chain seq x y z
N MET A 1 -32.56 15.75 -6.41
CA MET A 1 -32.79 15.12 -7.72
C MET A 1 -32.94 13.64 -7.44
N ALA A 2 -34.07 13.04 -7.76
CA ALA A 2 -34.28 11.61 -7.59
C ALA A 2 -33.29 10.88 -8.50
N ILE A 3 -32.40 10.10 -7.92
CA ILE A 3 -31.53 9.15 -8.64
C ILE A 3 -32.51 8.14 -9.25
N ASN A 4 -32.56 8.09 -10.58
CA ASN A 4 -33.25 7.02 -11.29
C ASN A 4 -32.55 5.72 -10.90
N ASN A 5 -33.18 4.95 -10.03
CA ASN A 5 -32.84 3.56 -9.81
C ASN A 5 -33.28 2.77 -11.07
N ASP A 6 -32.50 2.85 -12.14
CA ASP A 6 -32.50 1.79 -13.14
C ASP A 6 -31.84 0.60 -12.45
N ALA A 7 -32.65 -0.16 -11.71
CA ALA A 7 -32.26 -1.45 -11.19
C ALA A 7 -31.69 -2.24 -12.37
N ILE A 8 -30.39 -2.55 -12.32
CA ILE A 8 -29.77 -3.42 -13.31
C ILE A 8 -30.56 -4.73 -13.22
N GLU A 9 -31.38 -5.03 -14.21
CA GLU A 9 -32.17 -6.25 -14.21
C GLU A 9 -31.21 -7.45 -14.13
N GLN A 10 -31.53 -8.47 -13.33
CA GLN A 10 -30.73 -9.72 -13.22
C GLN A 10 -30.39 -10.28 -14.61
N SER A 11 -31.31 -10.15 -15.57
CA SER A 11 -31.11 -10.53 -16.98
C SER A 11 -29.92 -9.82 -17.65
N SER A 12 -29.63 -8.58 -17.28
CA SER A 12 -28.47 -7.82 -17.80
C SER A 12 -27.16 -8.35 -17.24
N ILE A 13 -27.12 -8.65 -15.94
CA ILE A 13 -25.94 -9.21 -15.27
C ILE A 13 -25.60 -10.58 -15.86
N ASP A 14 -26.60 -11.47 -15.92
CA ASP A 14 -26.42 -12.81 -16.48
C ASP A 14 -25.98 -12.75 -17.95
N SER A 15 -26.51 -11.80 -18.71
CA SER A 15 -26.11 -11.54 -20.10
C SER A 15 -24.61 -11.19 -20.21
N CYS A 16 -24.08 -10.34 -19.33
CA CYS A 16 -22.65 -9.97 -19.34
C CYS A 16 -21.74 -11.18 -19.03
N LEU A 17 -22.12 -12.02 -18.08
CA LEU A 17 -21.36 -13.25 -17.75
C LEU A 17 -21.37 -14.24 -18.93
N VAL A 18 -22.55 -14.44 -19.55
CA VAL A 18 -22.74 -15.38 -20.67
C VAL A 18 -22.04 -14.90 -21.94
N GLN A 19 -22.17 -13.61 -22.31
CA GLN A 19 -21.53 -13.03 -23.51
C GLN A 19 -20.00 -13.14 -23.45
N ASN A 20 -19.40 -13.05 -22.28
CA ASN A 20 -17.97 -13.24 -22.07
C ASN A 20 -17.56 -14.71 -21.91
N HIS A 21 -18.49 -15.63 -21.93
CA HIS A 21 -18.25 -17.07 -21.73
C HIS A 21 -17.46 -17.37 -20.45
N LEU A 22 -17.68 -16.60 -19.36
CA LEU A 22 -16.82 -16.61 -18.17
C LEU A 22 -16.81 -17.97 -17.48
N GLU A 23 -17.96 -18.61 -17.31
CA GLU A 23 -18.05 -19.92 -16.66
C GLU A 23 -17.14 -20.95 -17.35
N LYS A 24 -17.23 -21.08 -18.68
CA LYS A 24 -16.41 -22.03 -19.45
C LYS A 24 -14.93 -21.66 -19.39
N ARG A 25 -14.60 -20.38 -19.48
CA ARG A 25 -13.20 -19.90 -19.41
C ARG A 25 -12.60 -20.18 -18.06
N TRP A 26 -13.34 -19.97 -16.98
CA TRP A 26 -12.89 -20.18 -15.61
C TRP A 26 -12.81 -21.65 -15.22
N GLN A 27 -13.73 -22.49 -15.72
CA GLN A 27 -13.62 -23.93 -15.58
C GLN A 27 -12.34 -24.49 -16.21
N SER A 28 -11.86 -23.88 -17.28
CA SER A 28 -10.59 -24.28 -17.91
C SER A 28 -9.36 -23.88 -17.11
N LEU A 29 -9.49 -23.03 -16.09
CA LEU A 29 -8.41 -22.64 -15.17
C LEU A 29 -8.34 -23.54 -13.93
N GLN A 30 -9.24 -24.54 -13.78
CA GLN A 30 -9.23 -25.43 -12.62
C GLN A 30 -7.90 -26.20 -12.52
N GLY A 31 -7.25 -26.07 -11.35
CA GLY A 31 -5.95 -26.69 -11.09
C GLY A 31 -4.76 -25.89 -11.61
N ASP A 32 -4.99 -24.77 -12.27
CA ASP A 32 -3.95 -23.81 -12.68
C ASP A 32 -3.92 -22.61 -11.72
N ASP A 33 -2.74 -22.07 -11.48
CA ASP A 33 -2.55 -20.87 -10.66
C ASP A 33 -2.77 -19.58 -11.48
N GLY A 34 -3.74 -19.63 -12.39
CA GLY A 34 -4.06 -18.59 -13.35
C GLY A 34 -4.62 -17.32 -12.72
N LEU A 35 -4.17 -16.19 -13.23
CA LEU A 35 -4.77 -14.88 -13.02
C LEU A 35 -5.77 -14.59 -14.14
N PHE A 36 -7.01 -14.20 -13.76
CA PHE A 36 -8.00 -13.66 -14.69
C PHE A 36 -8.31 -12.20 -14.31
N THR A 37 -8.18 -11.29 -15.27
CA THR A 37 -8.44 -9.87 -15.05
C THR A 37 -9.68 -9.42 -15.79
N LEU A 38 -10.67 -8.89 -15.07
CA LEU A 38 -11.91 -8.37 -15.60
C LEU A 38 -11.96 -6.86 -15.43
N GLY A 39 -12.25 -6.12 -16.49
CA GLY A 39 -12.45 -4.68 -16.50
C GLY A 39 -13.94 -4.32 -16.59
N GLU A 40 -14.37 -3.30 -15.86
CA GLU A 40 -15.72 -2.77 -15.89
C GLU A 40 -15.68 -1.25 -15.97
N THR A 41 -16.45 -0.65 -16.86
CA THR A 41 -16.41 0.80 -17.11
C THR A 41 -17.24 1.62 -16.12
N GLU A 42 -18.17 1.00 -15.40
CA GLU A 42 -19.00 1.66 -14.38
C GLU A 42 -19.40 0.67 -13.29
N PHE A 43 -18.91 0.89 -12.07
CA PHE A 43 -19.14 0.03 -10.91
C PHE A 43 -20.59 0.03 -10.43
N GLY A 44 -21.25 1.20 -10.52
CA GLY A 44 -22.60 1.38 -9.97
C GLY A 44 -22.67 1.00 -8.48
N TYR A 45 -23.52 0.05 -8.15
CA TYR A 45 -23.62 -0.55 -6.80
C TYR A 45 -22.92 -1.90 -6.67
N GLY A 46 -22.09 -2.29 -7.65
CA GLY A 46 -21.28 -3.52 -7.59
C GLY A 46 -22.02 -4.83 -7.89
N ALA A 47 -23.21 -4.78 -8.51
CA ALA A 47 -24.00 -5.97 -8.81
C ALA A 47 -23.27 -6.92 -9.78
N HIS A 48 -22.67 -6.40 -10.86
CA HIS A 48 -21.84 -7.20 -11.78
C HIS A 48 -20.62 -7.81 -11.08
N PHE A 49 -19.98 -7.03 -10.21
CA PHE A 49 -18.85 -7.51 -9.40
C PHE A 49 -19.24 -8.69 -8.52
N LEU A 50 -20.35 -8.58 -7.77
CA LEU A 50 -20.82 -9.66 -6.88
C LEU A 50 -21.22 -10.91 -7.66
N ALA A 51 -21.89 -10.76 -8.80
CA ALA A 51 -22.26 -11.88 -9.67
C ALA A 51 -21.02 -12.58 -10.27
N ALA A 52 -20.00 -11.80 -10.67
CA ALA A 52 -18.73 -12.35 -11.12
C ALA A 52 -17.99 -13.07 -9.99
N CYS A 53 -18.00 -12.54 -8.76
CA CYS A 53 -17.42 -13.19 -7.60
C CYS A 53 -18.12 -14.52 -7.28
N ASP A 54 -19.44 -14.54 -7.26
CA ASP A 54 -20.23 -15.75 -7.00
C ASP A 54 -19.91 -16.86 -8.01
N LEU A 55 -19.92 -16.52 -9.30
CA LEU A 55 -19.55 -17.47 -10.36
C LEU A 55 -18.08 -17.92 -10.22
N TRP A 56 -17.14 -16.99 -9.97
CA TRP A 56 -15.73 -17.32 -9.78
C TRP A 56 -15.48 -18.30 -8.65
N LEU A 57 -16.10 -18.05 -7.50
CA LEU A 57 -15.94 -18.88 -6.31
C LEU A 57 -16.55 -20.28 -6.47
N LYS A 58 -17.60 -20.42 -7.31
CA LYS A 58 -18.24 -21.71 -7.65
C LYS A 58 -17.47 -22.49 -8.72
N THR A 59 -16.79 -21.80 -9.64
CA THR A 59 -16.18 -22.45 -10.81
C THR A 59 -14.68 -22.69 -10.70
N THR A 60 -13.99 -21.99 -9.76
CA THR A 60 -12.54 -22.10 -9.59
C THR A 60 -12.14 -22.50 -8.17
N SER A 61 -10.89 -22.91 -8.00
CA SER A 61 -10.28 -23.20 -6.69
C SER A 61 -8.97 -22.42 -6.49
N LYS A 62 -8.46 -22.37 -5.24
CA LYS A 62 -7.10 -21.88 -5.01
C LYS A 62 -6.10 -22.75 -5.80
N PRO A 63 -5.03 -22.17 -6.37
CA PRO A 63 -4.54 -20.82 -6.16
C PRO A 63 -5.01 -19.78 -7.21
N SER A 64 -5.97 -20.10 -8.11
CA SER A 64 -6.45 -19.16 -9.13
C SER A 64 -7.05 -17.89 -8.51
N ARG A 65 -6.78 -16.73 -9.11
CA ARG A 65 -7.21 -15.41 -8.64
C ARG A 65 -7.98 -14.63 -9.69
N LEU A 66 -9.00 -13.91 -9.25
CA LEU A 66 -9.73 -12.92 -10.04
C LEU A 66 -9.26 -11.51 -9.64
N GLN A 67 -8.76 -10.74 -10.60
CA GLN A 67 -8.59 -9.31 -10.43
C GLN A 67 -9.73 -8.59 -11.14
N PHE A 68 -10.55 -7.85 -10.38
CA PHE A 68 -11.63 -7.06 -10.92
C PHE A 68 -11.25 -5.58 -10.85
N ILE A 69 -11.34 -4.87 -11.95
CA ILE A 69 -10.97 -3.45 -12.06
C ILE A 69 -12.19 -2.70 -12.54
N SER A 70 -12.72 -1.81 -11.74
CA SER A 70 -13.92 -1.05 -12.08
C SER A 70 -13.76 0.43 -11.75
N ALA A 71 -14.33 1.29 -12.61
CA ALA A 71 -14.35 2.73 -12.40
C ALA A 71 -15.73 3.18 -11.88
N SER A 72 -15.76 4.26 -11.11
CA SER A 72 -16.98 4.97 -10.74
C SER A 72 -16.73 6.47 -10.61
N ALA A 73 -17.37 7.26 -11.45
CA ALA A 73 -17.31 8.72 -11.36
C ALA A 73 -18.05 9.27 -10.13
N GLN A 74 -19.11 8.58 -9.73
CA GLN A 74 -19.97 8.93 -8.59
C GLN A 74 -20.22 7.68 -7.74
N PRO A 75 -19.22 7.25 -6.93
CA PRO A 75 -19.36 6.07 -6.10
C PRO A 75 -20.46 6.29 -5.05
N PRO A 76 -21.33 5.29 -4.79
CA PRO A 76 -22.28 5.37 -3.69
C PRO A 76 -21.53 5.54 -2.37
N ASN A 77 -22.14 6.20 -1.40
CA ASN A 77 -21.65 6.10 -0.03
C ASN A 77 -21.97 4.71 0.54
N LYS A 78 -21.40 4.38 1.69
CA LYS A 78 -21.56 3.04 2.29
C LYS A 78 -23.01 2.70 2.61
N ALA A 79 -23.80 3.66 3.11
CA ALA A 79 -25.21 3.44 3.47
C ALA A 79 -26.10 3.24 2.23
N ASP A 80 -25.84 3.99 1.16
CA ASP A 80 -26.53 3.80 -0.11
C ASP A 80 -26.20 2.44 -0.73
N LEU A 81 -24.92 2.02 -0.62
CA LEU A 81 -24.46 0.70 -1.07
C LEU A 81 -25.15 -0.42 -0.30
N GLU A 82 -25.22 -0.33 1.04
CA GLU A 82 -25.91 -1.29 1.91
C GLU A 82 -27.39 -1.41 1.53
N THR A 83 -28.04 -0.28 1.29
CA THR A 83 -29.48 -0.24 0.91
C THR A 83 -29.70 -0.90 -0.45
N ALA A 84 -28.89 -0.56 -1.45
CA ALA A 84 -29.02 -1.13 -2.80
C ALA A 84 -28.74 -2.62 -2.85
N LEU A 85 -27.73 -3.10 -2.10
CA LEU A 85 -27.35 -4.52 -2.08
C LEU A 85 -28.32 -5.39 -1.26
N ALA A 86 -29.17 -4.82 -0.40
CA ALA A 86 -30.25 -5.56 0.27
C ALA A 86 -31.28 -6.15 -0.71
N ASP A 87 -31.43 -5.56 -1.90
CA ASP A 87 -32.31 -6.08 -2.96
C ASP A 87 -31.75 -7.34 -3.65
N TRP A 88 -30.49 -7.74 -3.33
CA TRP A 88 -29.82 -8.90 -3.88
C TRP A 88 -29.49 -9.96 -2.82
N PRO A 89 -30.51 -10.59 -2.18
CA PRO A 89 -30.29 -11.51 -1.06
C PRO A 89 -29.45 -12.74 -1.41
N GLN A 90 -29.39 -13.16 -2.69
CA GLN A 90 -28.56 -14.26 -3.16
C GLN A 90 -27.05 -13.96 -3.02
N TYR A 91 -26.63 -12.69 -2.92
CA TYR A 91 -25.25 -12.26 -2.74
C TYR A 91 -24.98 -11.67 -1.35
N ALA A 92 -25.87 -11.85 -0.38
CA ALA A 92 -25.78 -11.20 0.94
C ALA A 92 -24.43 -11.40 1.66
N ASP A 93 -23.87 -12.61 1.63
CA ASP A 93 -22.58 -12.90 2.27
C ASP A 93 -21.40 -12.26 1.52
N LEU A 94 -21.48 -12.19 0.20
CA LEU A 94 -20.47 -11.53 -0.63
C LEU A 94 -20.55 -10.02 -0.47
N ALA A 95 -21.77 -9.47 -0.44
CA ALA A 95 -22.04 -8.06 -0.24
C ALA A 95 -21.48 -7.56 1.10
N ARG A 96 -21.63 -8.36 2.17
CA ARG A 96 -21.11 -8.01 3.50
C ARG A 96 -19.60 -7.76 3.46
N GLN A 97 -18.82 -8.63 2.81
CA GLN A 97 -17.37 -8.45 2.68
C GLN A 97 -17.00 -7.19 1.87
N LEU A 98 -17.74 -6.90 0.80
CA LEU A 98 -17.55 -5.67 0.03
C LEU A 98 -17.82 -4.43 0.89
N ILE A 99 -18.95 -4.40 1.60
CA ILE A 99 -19.39 -3.29 2.46
C ILE A 99 -18.38 -3.05 3.60
N ASP A 100 -17.88 -4.12 4.22
CA ASP A 100 -16.90 -4.02 5.31
C ASP A 100 -15.59 -3.36 4.88
N GLN A 101 -15.17 -3.57 3.64
CA GLN A 101 -13.95 -3.00 3.08
C GLN A 101 -14.19 -1.78 2.19
N TYR A 102 -15.45 -1.32 2.03
CA TYR A 102 -15.75 -0.23 1.12
C TYR A 102 -15.05 1.06 1.56
N PRO A 103 -14.29 1.73 0.66
CA PRO A 103 -13.48 2.89 1.01
C PRO A 103 -14.33 4.16 1.14
N ALA A 104 -13.77 5.20 1.77
CA ALA A 104 -14.29 6.55 1.67
C ALA A 104 -14.26 7.01 0.20
N SER A 105 -15.25 7.82 -0.22
CA SER A 105 -15.42 8.28 -1.61
C SER A 105 -14.40 9.36 -1.98
N VAL A 106 -13.13 8.99 -2.00
CA VAL A 106 -12.00 9.87 -2.34
C VAL A 106 -11.44 9.45 -3.69
N LYS A 107 -11.23 10.41 -4.59
CA LYS A 107 -10.66 10.15 -5.93
C LYS A 107 -9.35 9.40 -5.84
N GLY A 108 -9.20 8.36 -6.66
CA GLY A 108 -8.00 7.52 -6.75
C GLY A 108 -8.30 6.04 -6.89
N MET A 109 -7.28 5.21 -6.84
CA MET A 109 -7.39 3.76 -6.89
C MET A 109 -7.45 3.17 -5.48
N HIS A 110 -8.47 2.34 -5.23
CA HIS A 110 -8.71 1.71 -3.94
C HIS A 110 -8.62 0.20 -4.09
N HIS A 111 -7.68 -0.40 -3.39
CA HIS A 111 -7.50 -1.86 -3.37
C HIS A 111 -8.34 -2.49 -2.25
N LEU A 112 -9.16 -3.47 -2.62
CA LEU A 112 -9.91 -4.31 -1.70
C LEU A 112 -9.52 -5.76 -1.97
N GLU A 113 -9.14 -6.47 -0.92
CA GLU A 113 -8.85 -7.90 -1.00
C GLU A 113 -9.96 -8.69 -0.32
N LEU A 114 -10.59 -9.61 -1.05
CA LEU A 114 -11.83 -10.26 -0.68
C LEU A 114 -11.70 -11.79 -0.82
N PHE A 115 -12.53 -12.51 -0.08
CA PHE A 115 -12.67 -13.97 -0.20
C PHE A 115 -11.33 -14.71 -0.03
N ASP A 116 -10.63 -14.43 1.07
CA ASP A 116 -9.30 -15.00 1.40
C ASP A 116 -8.27 -14.82 0.28
N GLY A 117 -8.26 -13.64 -0.34
CA GLY A 117 -7.33 -13.30 -1.42
C GLY A 117 -7.65 -13.94 -2.77
N ARG A 118 -8.79 -14.62 -2.92
CA ARG A 118 -9.21 -15.19 -4.22
C ARG A 118 -9.69 -14.15 -5.21
N VAL A 119 -10.14 -12.99 -4.71
CA VAL A 119 -10.60 -11.86 -5.52
C VAL A 119 -9.96 -10.58 -5.01
N SER A 120 -9.40 -9.81 -5.91
CA SER A 120 -9.02 -8.42 -5.65
C SER A 120 -9.90 -7.48 -6.47
N LEU A 121 -10.43 -6.44 -5.83
CA LEU A 121 -11.12 -5.34 -6.48
C LEU A 121 -10.23 -4.09 -6.47
N CYS A 122 -9.91 -3.57 -7.63
CA CYS A 122 -9.38 -2.22 -7.80
C CYS A 122 -10.55 -1.30 -8.15
N LEU A 123 -11.13 -0.65 -7.15
CA LEU A 123 -12.18 0.36 -7.34
C LEU A 123 -11.53 1.71 -7.63
N MET A 124 -11.73 2.20 -8.85
CA MET A 124 -11.17 3.46 -9.31
C MET A 124 -12.22 4.56 -9.22
N ILE A 125 -12.06 5.46 -8.23
CA ILE A 125 -12.98 6.59 -8.03
C ILE A 125 -12.55 7.76 -8.92
N GLY A 126 -13.33 8.03 -9.94
CA GLY A 126 -13.09 9.05 -10.97
C GLY A 126 -13.69 8.68 -12.32
N GLU A 127 -13.54 9.56 -13.30
CA GLU A 127 -14.01 9.33 -14.67
C GLU A 127 -13.29 8.13 -15.29
N ALA A 128 -14.03 7.21 -15.89
CA ALA A 128 -13.51 5.95 -16.38
C ALA A 128 -12.36 6.11 -17.41
N ASP A 129 -12.47 7.08 -18.32
CA ASP A 129 -11.43 7.34 -19.32
C ASP A 129 -10.11 7.78 -18.68
N ALA A 130 -10.15 8.66 -17.68
CA ALA A 130 -8.99 9.11 -16.95
C ALA A 130 -8.39 8.00 -16.09
N MET A 131 -9.22 7.22 -15.39
CA MET A 131 -8.76 6.18 -14.48
C MET A 131 -8.15 4.98 -15.23
N PHE A 132 -8.77 4.52 -16.31
CA PHE A 132 -8.19 3.44 -17.12
C PHE A 132 -6.94 3.89 -17.89
N ALA A 133 -6.79 5.18 -18.20
CA ALA A 133 -5.56 5.72 -18.78
C ALA A 133 -4.34 5.58 -17.84
N GLU A 134 -4.56 5.60 -16.52
CA GLU A 134 -3.50 5.35 -15.52
C GLU A 134 -2.98 3.91 -15.53
N ILE A 135 -3.77 2.96 -16.03
CA ILE A 135 -3.37 1.56 -16.17
C ILE A 135 -2.71 1.34 -17.54
N ALA A 136 -3.18 2.05 -18.57
CA ALA A 136 -2.67 1.92 -19.92
C ALA A 136 -1.20 2.38 -19.99
N GLN A 137 -0.39 1.65 -20.75
CA GLN A 137 0.99 2.07 -20.94
C GLN A 137 1.07 3.32 -21.82
N SER A 138 1.91 4.26 -21.39
CA SER A 138 2.29 5.42 -22.18
C SER A 138 3.07 4.97 -23.45
N PRO A 139 3.02 5.77 -24.54
CA PRO A 139 3.96 5.63 -25.66
C PRO A 139 5.43 5.71 -25.24
N ASP A 140 5.71 6.39 -24.14
CA ASP A 140 6.97 6.32 -23.42
C ASP A 140 6.92 5.08 -22.52
N LEU A 141 7.47 3.96 -22.98
CA LEU A 141 7.54 2.73 -22.21
C LEU A 141 8.43 2.89 -20.95
N GLY A 142 9.41 3.77 -21.02
CA GLY A 142 10.21 4.26 -19.93
C GLY A 142 10.58 3.19 -18.91
N LEU A 143 10.18 3.41 -17.66
CA LEU A 143 10.47 2.47 -16.57
C LEU A 143 9.55 1.24 -16.51
N ALA A 144 8.69 1.00 -17.50
CA ALA A 144 7.90 -0.23 -17.53
C ALA A 144 8.82 -1.46 -17.64
N SER A 145 8.55 -2.48 -16.86
CA SER A 145 9.30 -3.74 -16.88
C SER A 145 8.86 -4.65 -18.04
N HIS A 146 7.61 -4.53 -18.47
CA HIS A 146 7.04 -5.33 -19.55
C HIS A 146 5.85 -4.61 -20.21
N ASN A 147 5.58 -4.94 -21.45
CA ASN A 147 4.42 -4.44 -22.18
C ASN A 147 3.28 -5.45 -22.09
N THR A 148 2.29 -5.21 -21.24
CA THR A 148 1.17 -6.12 -21.02
C THR A 148 -0.16 -5.55 -21.46
N LYS A 149 -1.05 -6.42 -21.92
CA LYS A 149 -2.47 -6.15 -22.12
C LYS A 149 -3.24 -6.94 -21.05
N PRO A 150 -3.47 -6.31 -19.90
CA PRO A 150 -3.82 -7.04 -18.67
C PRO A 150 -5.27 -7.57 -18.65
N ILE A 151 -6.19 -7.00 -19.45
CA ILE A 151 -7.62 -7.29 -19.33
C ILE A 151 -8.02 -8.50 -20.19
N ASP A 152 -8.62 -9.50 -19.57
CA ASP A 152 -9.09 -10.73 -20.22
C ASP A 152 -10.56 -10.65 -20.66
N ALA A 153 -11.39 -9.86 -19.93
CA ALA A 153 -12.79 -9.62 -20.29
C ALA A 153 -13.25 -8.23 -19.84
N TRP A 154 -14.25 -7.68 -20.51
CA TRP A 154 -14.85 -6.39 -20.20
C TRP A 154 -16.35 -6.46 -19.99
N PHE A 155 -16.84 -5.68 -19.02
CA PHE A 155 -18.21 -5.23 -18.89
C PHE A 155 -18.27 -3.74 -19.26
N ILE A 156 -18.95 -3.40 -20.37
CA ILE A 156 -18.93 -2.05 -20.94
C ILE A 156 -20.31 -1.44 -20.86
N SER A 157 -20.51 -0.52 -19.92
CA SER A 157 -21.75 0.27 -19.78
C SER A 157 -21.62 1.61 -20.50
N ILE A 158 -20.44 2.24 -20.42
CA ILE A 158 -20.13 3.55 -21.00
C ILE A 158 -18.95 3.41 -21.95
N ALA A 159 -18.98 4.09 -23.09
CA ALA A 159 -17.91 4.04 -24.07
C ALA A 159 -17.73 5.39 -24.81
N SER A 160 -17.10 6.35 -24.14
CA SER A 160 -16.59 7.56 -24.81
C SER A 160 -15.48 7.20 -25.80
N GLU A 161 -15.22 8.04 -26.80
CA GLU A 161 -14.14 7.75 -27.77
C GLU A 161 -12.75 7.65 -27.10
N PRO A 162 -12.34 8.49 -26.14
CA PRO A 162 -11.08 8.28 -25.41
C PRO A 162 -11.05 6.95 -24.65
N LEU A 163 -12.17 6.55 -24.01
CA LEU A 163 -12.26 5.29 -23.30
C LEU A 163 -12.15 4.08 -24.24
N ARG A 164 -12.74 4.16 -25.45
CA ARG A 164 -12.61 3.10 -26.49
C ARG A 164 -11.14 2.85 -26.85
N GLN A 165 -10.36 3.92 -27.05
CA GLN A 165 -8.92 3.82 -27.34
C GLN A 165 -8.16 3.16 -26.19
N THR A 166 -8.47 3.55 -24.96
CA THR A 166 -7.86 2.99 -23.74
C THR A 166 -8.22 1.51 -23.55
N ILE A 167 -9.49 1.13 -23.72
CA ILE A 167 -9.93 -0.27 -23.69
C ILE A 167 -9.18 -1.10 -24.75
N SER A 168 -9.04 -0.56 -25.98
CA SER A 168 -8.26 -1.21 -27.03
C SER A 168 -6.79 -1.40 -26.64
N ALA A 169 -6.19 -0.40 -26.01
CA ALA A 169 -4.80 -0.47 -25.54
C ALA A 169 -4.60 -1.53 -24.43
N LEU A 170 -5.60 -1.73 -23.58
CA LEU A 170 -5.58 -2.70 -22.47
C LEU A 170 -6.03 -4.11 -22.87
N SER A 171 -6.54 -4.29 -24.09
CA SER A 171 -7.12 -5.55 -24.59
C SER A 171 -6.19 -6.29 -25.52
N SER A 172 -6.17 -7.62 -25.41
CA SER A 172 -5.52 -8.53 -26.36
C SER A 172 -6.55 -9.04 -27.41
N PRO A 173 -6.12 -9.72 -28.49
CA PRO A 173 -7.05 -10.36 -29.44
C PRO A 173 -7.98 -11.40 -28.80
N ASN A 174 -7.61 -11.95 -27.64
CA ASN A 174 -8.39 -12.93 -26.88
C ASN A 174 -9.29 -12.31 -25.81
N THR A 175 -9.29 -10.99 -25.66
CA THR A 175 -10.15 -10.28 -24.71
C THR A 175 -11.58 -10.31 -25.20
N SER A 176 -12.50 -10.78 -24.36
CA SER A 176 -13.94 -10.75 -24.63
C SER A 176 -14.60 -9.48 -24.08
N MET A 177 -15.74 -9.13 -24.65
CA MET A 177 -16.48 -7.92 -24.27
C MET A 177 -17.97 -8.20 -24.23
N ALA A 178 -18.63 -7.68 -23.20
CA ALA A 178 -20.09 -7.71 -23.06
C ALA A 178 -20.62 -6.30 -22.78
N GLY A 179 -21.85 -6.03 -23.13
CA GLY A 179 -22.53 -4.77 -22.96
C GLY A 179 -22.80 -4.06 -24.29
N ASN A 180 -22.28 -2.87 -24.51
CA ASN A 180 -22.59 -2.05 -25.67
C ASN A 180 -22.21 -2.74 -27.00
N ALA A 181 -23.20 -3.17 -27.81
CA ALA A 181 -23.05 -3.97 -29.03
C ALA A 181 -22.20 -3.29 -30.12
N ASP A 182 -22.19 -1.95 -30.15
CA ASP A 182 -21.44 -1.19 -31.19
C ASP A 182 -19.92 -1.26 -30.99
N PHE A 183 -19.46 -1.69 -29.82
CA PHE A 183 -18.04 -1.78 -29.50
C PHE A 183 -17.36 -3.03 -30.10
N ASN A 184 -18.08 -4.14 -30.18
CA ASN A 184 -17.54 -5.43 -30.65
C ASN A 184 -17.05 -5.44 -32.10
N ALA A 185 -17.57 -4.52 -32.93
CA ALA A 185 -17.25 -4.48 -34.35
C ALA A 185 -15.95 -3.72 -34.71
N SER A 186 -15.47 -2.83 -33.84
CA SER A 186 -14.35 -1.93 -34.16
C SER A 186 -12.98 -2.35 -33.60
N LEU A 187 -12.94 -3.30 -32.66
CA LEU A 187 -11.70 -3.74 -31.98
C LEU A 187 -10.93 -4.83 -32.78
N ARG A 188 -10.85 -4.71 -34.10
CA ARG A 188 -9.82 -5.42 -34.84
C ARG A 188 -8.48 -4.72 -34.62
N THR A 189 -7.83 -5.09 -33.54
CA THR A 189 -6.50 -4.60 -33.17
C THR A 189 -5.49 -5.19 -34.16
N SER A 190 -5.26 -4.51 -35.25
CA SER A 190 -4.15 -4.78 -36.15
C SER A 190 -2.86 -4.09 -35.68
N SER A 191 -2.52 -4.19 -34.39
CA SER A 191 -1.21 -3.78 -33.96
C SER A 191 -0.21 -4.91 -34.22
N PRO A 192 0.82 -4.72 -35.06
CA PRO A 192 1.84 -5.74 -35.32
C PRO A 192 2.74 -6.05 -34.11
N TRP A 193 2.57 -5.31 -32.99
CA TRP A 193 3.37 -5.39 -31.77
C TRP A 193 2.63 -6.11 -30.62
N HIS A 194 1.78 -7.09 -30.95
CA HIS A 194 1.18 -7.95 -29.92
C HIS A 194 2.25 -8.82 -29.27
N ILE A 195 2.76 -8.35 -28.16
CA ILE A 195 3.39 -9.26 -27.20
C ILE A 195 2.23 -9.91 -26.46
N ASN A 196 1.92 -11.17 -26.79
CA ASN A 196 1.06 -12.01 -25.96
C ASN A 196 1.58 -11.90 -24.51
N LYS A 197 0.66 -11.91 -23.51
CA LYS A 197 1.09 -12.25 -22.15
C LYS A 197 2.04 -13.42 -22.30
N ALA A 198 3.32 -13.23 -22.01
CA ALA A 198 4.21 -14.36 -21.89
C ALA A 198 3.49 -15.25 -20.87
N LYS A 199 3.09 -16.47 -21.27
CA LYS A 199 2.66 -17.45 -20.29
C LYS A 199 3.80 -17.50 -19.30
N PRO A 200 3.57 -17.26 -17.99
CA PRO A 200 4.61 -17.47 -17.01
C PRO A 200 5.18 -18.85 -17.34
N GLN A 201 6.47 -18.92 -17.60
CA GLN A 201 7.09 -20.24 -17.67
C GLN A 201 6.70 -20.92 -16.37
N GLN A 202 6.33 -22.20 -16.42
CA GLN A 202 6.01 -23.01 -15.22
C GLN A 202 7.26 -23.18 -14.36
N HIS A 203 7.75 -22.10 -13.79
CA HIS A 203 8.77 -22.12 -12.77
C HIS A 203 8.09 -22.30 -11.42
N LYS A 204 8.74 -22.99 -10.52
CA LYS A 204 8.34 -23.04 -9.11
C LYS A 204 8.26 -21.58 -8.66
N LYS A 205 7.08 -21.06 -8.33
CA LYS A 205 6.88 -19.70 -7.84
C LYS A 205 7.54 -19.51 -6.46
N THR A 206 8.87 -19.58 -6.41
CA THR A 206 9.63 -19.41 -5.16
C THR A 206 10.10 -17.98 -5.04
N VAL A 207 9.86 -17.37 -3.89
CA VAL A 207 10.32 -16.02 -3.56
C VAL A 207 11.02 -16.03 -2.21
N THR A 208 12.21 -15.49 -2.17
CA THR A 208 12.89 -15.21 -0.91
C THR A 208 12.82 -13.71 -0.62
N ILE A 209 12.47 -13.37 0.61
CA ILE A 209 12.45 -11.99 1.11
C ILE A 209 13.55 -11.83 2.13
N LEU A 210 14.48 -10.92 1.88
CA LEU A 210 15.56 -10.59 2.78
C LEU A 210 15.16 -9.41 3.68
N GLY A 211 14.90 -9.69 4.95
CA GLY A 211 14.46 -8.76 5.98
C GLY A 211 13.06 -9.10 6.51
N ALA A 212 12.95 -9.32 7.83
CA ALA A 212 11.70 -9.65 8.55
C ALA A 212 11.12 -8.45 9.32
N GLY A 213 11.34 -7.23 8.85
CA GLY A 213 10.62 -6.05 9.32
C GLY A 213 9.23 -5.94 8.69
N ILE A 214 8.48 -4.88 9.02
CA ILE A 214 7.10 -4.69 8.52
C ILE A 214 7.02 -4.72 6.98
N ALA A 215 8.00 -4.15 6.28
CA ALA A 215 8.07 -4.18 4.82
C ALA A 215 8.18 -5.62 4.29
N GLY A 216 9.11 -6.41 4.84
CA GLY A 216 9.31 -7.80 4.39
C GLY A 216 8.12 -8.69 4.73
N CYS A 217 7.57 -8.58 5.94
CA CYS A 217 6.45 -9.42 6.38
C CYS A 217 5.14 -9.12 5.62
N THR A 218 4.84 -7.85 5.32
CA THR A 218 3.68 -7.50 4.48
C THR A 218 3.86 -7.98 3.05
N ALA A 219 5.06 -7.85 2.48
CA ALA A 219 5.36 -8.38 1.14
C ALA A 219 5.26 -9.92 1.11
N ALA A 220 5.71 -10.59 2.17
CA ALA A 220 5.61 -12.04 2.30
C ALA A 220 4.15 -12.51 2.27
N ALA A 221 3.30 -11.90 3.09
CA ALA A 221 1.88 -12.20 3.12
C ALA A 221 1.20 -11.92 1.77
N ALA A 222 1.49 -10.78 1.14
CA ALA A 222 0.91 -10.41 -0.16
C ALA A 222 1.29 -11.38 -1.29
N LEU A 223 2.53 -11.88 -1.30
CA LEU A 223 3.00 -12.87 -2.26
C LEU A 223 2.46 -14.27 -1.96
N HIS A 224 2.43 -14.67 -0.68
CA HIS A 224 1.87 -15.97 -0.27
C HIS A 224 0.41 -16.12 -0.70
N LYS A 225 -0.41 -15.10 -0.52
CA LYS A 225 -1.81 -15.06 -0.98
C LYS A 225 -1.95 -15.23 -2.49
N ARG A 226 -0.91 -14.89 -3.26
CA ARG A 226 -0.82 -15.09 -4.72
C ARG A 226 -0.28 -16.46 -5.12
N GLY A 227 -0.14 -17.38 -4.15
CA GLY A 227 0.30 -18.75 -4.37
C GLY A 227 1.81 -18.91 -4.51
N TYR A 228 2.61 -17.91 -4.14
CA TYR A 228 4.06 -18.05 -4.11
C TYR A 228 4.51 -18.85 -2.87
N GLN A 229 5.53 -19.69 -3.06
CA GLN A 229 6.26 -20.32 -1.96
C GLN A 229 7.27 -19.29 -1.43
N VAL A 230 6.91 -18.66 -0.32
CA VAL A 230 7.70 -17.56 0.26
C VAL A 230 8.56 -18.07 1.40
N THR A 231 9.80 -17.62 1.43
CA THR A 231 10.73 -17.79 2.57
C THR A 231 11.25 -16.42 2.96
N VAL A 232 11.24 -16.10 4.25
CA VAL A 232 11.83 -14.87 4.79
C VAL A 232 13.17 -15.19 5.42
N ILE A 233 14.17 -14.34 5.21
CA ILE A 233 15.49 -14.45 5.86
C ILE A 233 15.75 -13.16 6.63
N ASP A 234 16.18 -13.30 7.88
CA ASP A 234 16.64 -12.16 8.69
C ASP A 234 17.84 -12.57 9.55
N ARG A 235 18.67 -11.60 9.92
CA ARG A 235 19.77 -11.82 10.86
C ARG A 235 19.30 -12.15 12.27
N HIS A 236 18.07 -11.75 12.62
CA HIS A 236 17.43 -12.03 13.89
C HIS A 236 16.56 -13.30 13.80
N PRO A 237 16.45 -14.05 14.89
CA PRO A 237 15.65 -15.29 14.92
C PRO A 237 14.12 -15.04 14.95
N ILE A 238 13.71 -13.81 15.23
CA ILE A 238 12.30 -13.41 15.37
C ILE A 238 12.04 -12.18 14.51
N ALA A 239 10.88 -12.13 13.85
CA ALA A 239 10.49 -10.99 13.04
C ALA A 239 10.25 -9.71 13.87
N GLY A 240 10.48 -8.55 13.25
CA GLY A 240 10.17 -7.25 13.84
C GLY A 240 11.19 -6.70 14.84
N GLN A 241 12.44 -7.13 14.81
CA GLN A 241 13.43 -6.78 15.85
C GLN A 241 14.11 -5.41 15.68
N GLU A 242 14.14 -4.85 14.47
CA GLU A 242 14.79 -3.56 14.20
C GLU A 242 13.83 -2.38 14.36
N ALA A 243 13.68 -1.50 13.37
CA ALA A 243 12.75 -0.37 13.43
C ALA A 243 11.28 -0.77 13.67
N SER A 244 10.91 -2.01 13.36
CA SER A 244 9.58 -2.58 13.61
C SER A 244 9.38 -3.15 15.01
N GLY A 245 10.29 -2.90 15.96
CA GLY A 245 10.23 -3.49 17.31
C GLY A 245 9.57 -2.62 18.38
N ASN A 246 8.96 -1.50 18.04
CA ASN A 246 8.27 -0.65 19.02
C ASN A 246 7.07 -1.37 19.64
N SER A 247 6.83 -1.14 20.94
CA SER A 247 5.68 -1.73 21.64
C SER A 247 4.34 -1.18 21.16
N GLN A 248 4.30 0.12 20.90
CA GLN A 248 3.14 0.82 20.34
C GLN A 248 3.62 1.75 19.23
N ALA A 249 3.31 1.43 17.98
CA ALA A 249 3.54 2.30 16.85
C ALA A 249 2.21 2.74 16.24
N ILE A 250 2.15 3.96 15.78
CA ILE A 250 0.93 4.57 15.27
C ILE A 250 0.85 4.51 13.75
N ILE A 251 -0.36 4.45 13.20
CA ILE A 251 -0.59 4.76 11.80
C ILE A 251 -0.70 6.28 11.70
N TYR A 252 0.42 6.93 11.34
CA TYR A 252 0.52 8.39 11.37
C TYR A 252 -0.22 9.03 10.19
N PRO A 253 -1.32 9.79 10.41
CA PRO A 253 -2.04 10.46 9.35
C PRO A 253 -1.27 11.70 8.88
N LYS A 254 -1.14 11.85 7.56
CA LYS A 254 -0.61 13.08 6.97
C LYS A 254 -1.36 13.42 5.70
N LEU A 255 -2.47 14.11 5.87
CA LEU A 255 -3.25 14.67 4.77
C LEU A 255 -2.69 16.00 4.30
N SER A 256 -3.07 16.41 3.10
CA SER A 256 -2.74 17.69 2.50
C SER A 256 -3.79 18.07 1.46
N VAL A 257 -3.91 19.35 1.21
CA VAL A 257 -4.73 19.88 0.10
C VAL A 257 -3.98 19.88 -1.25
N ARG A 258 -2.73 19.44 -1.26
CA ARG A 258 -1.88 19.47 -2.45
C ARG A 258 -1.94 18.14 -3.20
N ASP A 259 -2.10 18.21 -4.53
CA ASP A 259 -2.08 17.05 -5.42
C ASP A 259 -0.66 16.79 -5.95
N GLN A 260 0.25 16.49 -5.04
CA GLN A 260 1.64 16.10 -5.35
C GLN A 260 1.85 14.62 -5.00
N PRO A 261 2.84 13.92 -5.57
CA PRO A 261 3.02 12.50 -5.34
C PRO A 261 3.10 12.10 -3.87
N LEU A 262 3.86 12.82 -3.04
CA LEU A 262 4.01 12.46 -1.62
C LEU A 262 2.67 12.56 -0.83
N PRO A 263 1.89 13.66 -0.88
CA PRO A 263 0.56 13.70 -0.27
C PRO A 263 -0.42 12.64 -0.79
N LEU A 264 -0.43 12.38 -2.10
CA LEU A 264 -1.35 11.41 -2.70
C LEU A 264 -0.99 9.97 -2.30
N VAL A 265 0.30 9.62 -2.28
CA VAL A 265 0.77 8.33 -1.76
C VAL A 265 0.45 8.19 -0.27
N ASN A 266 0.63 9.25 0.53
CA ASN A 266 0.24 9.24 1.95
C ASN A 266 -1.24 8.92 2.12
N LEU A 267 -2.11 9.57 1.34
CA LEU A 267 -3.56 9.37 1.40
C LEU A 267 -3.95 7.94 1.00
N ALA A 268 -3.45 7.45 -0.15
CA ALA A 268 -3.72 6.10 -0.62
C ALA A 268 -3.23 5.04 0.39
N ALA A 269 -2.02 5.22 0.93
CA ALA A 269 -1.46 4.33 1.94
C ALA A 269 -2.26 4.33 3.25
N LEU A 270 -2.68 5.51 3.71
CA LEU A 270 -3.50 5.66 4.91
C LEU A 270 -4.84 4.92 4.78
N MET A 271 -5.53 5.13 3.66
CA MET A 271 -6.83 4.52 3.39
C MET A 271 -6.75 2.99 3.25
N LEU A 272 -5.66 2.46 2.72
CA LEU A 272 -5.45 1.01 2.70
C LEU A 272 -5.06 0.49 4.09
N ALA A 273 -4.13 1.14 4.79
CA ALA A 273 -3.64 0.70 6.09
C ALA A 273 -4.76 0.60 7.13
N SER A 274 -5.70 1.55 7.16
CA SER A 274 -6.84 1.53 8.10
C SER A 274 -7.69 0.25 7.96
N ARG A 275 -7.89 -0.25 6.73
CA ARG A 275 -8.62 -1.50 6.46
C ARG A 275 -7.74 -2.74 6.65
N TYR A 276 -6.47 -2.65 6.24
CA TYR A 276 -5.53 -3.76 6.33
C TYR A 276 -5.29 -4.22 7.77
N TYR A 277 -5.23 -3.27 8.72
CA TYR A 277 -4.98 -3.59 10.12
C TYR A 277 -6.23 -3.86 10.95
N LYS A 278 -7.44 -3.65 10.42
CA LYS A 278 -8.70 -3.92 11.13
C LYS A 278 -8.75 -5.34 11.73
N PRO A 279 -8.41 -6.43 11.01
CA PRO A 279 -8.40 -7.77 11.60
C PRO A 279 -7.40 -7.94 12.76
N PHE A 280 -6.29 -7.19 12.76
CA PHE A 280 -5.33 -7.23 13.86
C PHE A 280 -5.89 -6.58 15.12
N TRP A 281 -6.55 -5.43 15.01
CA TRP A 281 -7.23 -4.80 16.14
C TRP A 281 -8.37 -5.69 16.67
N GLU A 282 -9.18 -6.29 15.81
CA GLU A 282 -10.24 -7.24 16.18
C GLU A 282 -9.68 -8.48 16.89
N ALA A 283 -8.46 -8.91 16.56
CA ALA A 283 -7.73 -9.98 17.23
C ALA A 283 -7.00 -9.55 18.51
N GLY A 284 -7.08 -8.26 18.89
CA GLY A 284 -6.48 -7.73 20.12
C GLY A 284 -5.01 -7.30 19.99
N TYR A 285 -4.49 -7.20 18.77
CA TYR A 285 -3.17 -6.61 18.51
C TYR A 285 -3.27 -5.08 18.46
N GLY A 286 -3.07 -4.40 19.58
CA GLY A 286 -3.19 -2.96 19.67
C GLY A 286 -4.65 -2.48 19.76
N GLU A 287 -4.91 -1.23 19.39
CA GLU A 287 -6.23 -0.62 19.57
C GLU A 287 -6.55 0.37 18.44
N GLN A 288 -7.75 0.25 17.86
CA GLN A 288 -8.31 1.22 16.92
C GLN A 288 -9.01 2.35 17.70
N CYS A 289 -8.23 3.09 18.49
CA CYS A 289 -8.71 4.15 19.37
C CYS A 289 -8.80 5.54 18.71
N GLY A 290 -8.57 5.60 17.40
CA GLY A 290 -8.45 6.85 16.67
C GLY A 290 -7.09 7.54 16.84
N VAL A 291 -6.84 8.52 15.98
CA VAL A 291 -5.67 9.40 16.06
C VAL A 291 -6.13 10.84 15.95
N LEU A 292 -5.83 11.61 16.98
CA LEU A 292 -6.08 13.04 17.07
C LEU A 292 -4.80 13.80 16.69
N VAL A 293 -4.89 14.73 15.76
CA VAL A 293 -3.76 15.61 15.39
C VAL A 293 -4.10 17.04 15.77
N VAL A 294 -3.26 17.67 16.60
CA VAL A 294 -3.41 19.07 16.99
C VAL A 294 -2.42 19.97 16.25
N PRO A 295 -2.77 21.23 15.96
CA PRO A 295 -1.92 22.11 15.16
C PRO A 295 -0.77 22.68 16.00
N GLU A 296 0.45 22.55 15.48
CA GLU A 296 1.69 23.06 16.09
C GLU A 296 1.88 24.57 15.89
N SER A 297 1.10 25.18 15.02
CA SER A 297 1.21 26.61 14.68
C SER A 297 -0.06 27.13 14.02
N PRO A 298 -0.28 28.48 14.00
CA PRO A 298 -1.42 29.09 13.29
C PRO A 298 -1.47 28.74 11.79
N LYS A 299 -0.32 28.49 11.16
CA LYS A 299 -0.26 28.05 9.76
C LYS A 299 -0.82 26.63 9.60
N VAL A 300 -0.41 25.71 10.48
CA VAL A 300 -0.92 24.32 10.45
C VAL A 300 -2.41 24.30 10.76
N GLN A 301 -2.89 25.20 11.63
CA GLN A 301 -4.32 25.38 11.88
C GLN A 301 -5.09 25.77 10.62
N GLN A 302 -4.56 26.67 9.79
CA GLN A 302 -5.14 27.01 8.49
C GLN A 302 -5.14 25.83 7.51
N ASP A 303 -4.05 25.05 7.51
CA ASP A 303 -3.98 23.83 6.70
C ASP A 303 -5.05 22.81 7.14
N PHE A 304 -5.36 22.71 8.44
CA PHE A 304 -6.42 21.83 8.97
C PHE A 304 -7.81 22.26 8.49
N LEU A 305 -8.12 23.58 8.50
CA LEU A 305 -9.38 24.09 7.95
C LEU A 305 -9.54 23.73 6.47
N ALA A 306 -8.49 23.90 5.69
CA ALA A 306 -8.49 23.56 4.28
C ALA A 306 -8.61 22.03 4.02
N ILE A 307 -8.01 21.20 4.88
CA ILE A 307 -8.18 19.74 4.85
C ILE A 307 -9.62 19.36 5.17
N SER A 308 -10.21 19.93 6.21
CA SER A 308 -11.61 19.69 6.58
C SER A 308 -12.58 20.05 5.45
N GLU A 309 -12.35 21.16 4.75
CA GLU A 309 -13.14 21.55 3.59
C GLU A 309 -12.98 20.56 2.43
N ARG A 310 -11.73 20.17 2.11
CA ARG A 310 -11.42 19.21 1.04
C ARG A 310 -12.09 17.85 1.23
N PHE A 311 -12.14 17.37 2.47
CA PHE A 311 -12.69 16.06 2.82
C PHE A 311 -14.08 16.15 3.47
N SER A 312 -14.81 17.23 3.23
CA SER A 312 -16.20 17.38 3.69
C SER A 312 -17.06 16.23 3.16
N GLY A 313 -17.88 15.64 4.04
CA GLY A 313 -18.67 14.45 3.73
C GLY A 313 -17.88 13.13 3.81
N GLN A 314 -16.65 13.16 4.31
CA GLN A 314 -15.81 11.98 4.51
C GLN A 314 -15.42 11.80 5.99
N GLU A 315 -16.42 11.91 6.88
CA GLU A 315 -16.24 11.86 8.34
C GLU A 315 -15.66 10.53 8.83
N SER A 316 -15.79 9.47 8.04
CA SER A 316 -15.13 8.18 8.31
C SER A 316 -13.61 8.24 8.11
N LEU A 317 -13.12 9.17 7.28
CA LEU A 317 -11.68 9.40 7.05
C LEU A 317 -11.13 10.41 8.05
N VAL A 318 -11.75 11.60 8.12
CA VAL A 318 -11.25 12.70 8.97
C VAL A 318 -12.40 13.60 9.43
N GLN A 319 -12.32 14.04 10.68
CA GLN A 319 -13.27 14.96 11.31
C GLN A 319 -12.52 16.15 11.88
N MET A 320 -13.07 17.36 11.72
CA MET A 320 -12.63 18.55 12.45
C MET A 320 -13.37 18.60 13.79
N LEU A 321 -12.63 18.70 14.88
CA LEU A 321 -13.18 18.79 16.24
C LEU A 321 -12.81 20.12 16.88
N ASP A 322 -13.72 20.67 17.70
CA ASP A 322 -13.49 21.82 18.58
C ASP A 322 -12.94 21.40 19.95
N ASN A 323 -12.55 22.35 20.80
CA ASN A 323 -11.95 22.06 22.11
C ASN A 323 -12.81 21.17 23.02
N PRO A 324 -14.12 21.40 23.22
CA PRO A 324 -14.96 20.49 23.99
C PRO A 324 -14.94 19.04 23.47
N GLN A 325 -15.03 18.87 22.15
CA GLN A 325 -14.97 17.56 21.50
C GLN A 325 -13.59 16.91 21.64
N LEU A 326 -12.50 17.70 21.58
CA LEU A 326 -11.14 17.22 21.81
C LEU A 326 -10.98 16.66 23.22
N CYS A 327 -11.46 17.39 24.24
CA CYS A 327 -11.41 16.96 25.65
C CYS A 327 -12.22 15.68 25.88
N GLU A 328 -13.43 15.61 25.35
CA GLU A 328 -14.31 14.44 25.49
C GLU A 328 -13.69 13.20 24.86
N LEU A 329 -13.20 13.34 23.62
CA LEU A 329 -12.65 12.24 22.84
C LEU A 329 -11.29 11.78 23.36
N SER A 330 -10.40 12.70 23.71
CA SER A 330 -9.10 12.36 24.27
C SER A 330 -9.18 11.78 25.70
N GLY A 331 -10.22 12.16 26.46
CA GLY A 331 -10.40 11.78 27.86
C GLY A 331 -9.55 12.60 28.83
N ILE A 332 -8.86 13.62 28.36
CA ILE A 332 -8.05 14.55 29.16
C ILE A 332 -8.39 16.00 28.81
N THR A 333 -8.01 16.95 29.67
CA THR A 333 -8.15 18.36 29.34
C THR A 333 -7.15 18.77 28.28
N MET A 334 -7.64 19.29 27.15
CA MET A 334 -6.85 19.81 26.04
C MET A 334 -6.89 21.34 26.02
N SER A 335 -5.80 21.98 25.62
CA SER A 335 -5.72 23.42 25.43
C SER A 335 -5.89 23.88 23.98
N SER A 336 -5.72 22.99 23.03
CA SER A 336 -5.90 23.27 21.59
C SER A 336 -7.34 23.65 21.29
N GLU A 337 -7.55 24.68 20.46
CA GLU A 337 -8.89 25.16 20.07
C GLU A 337 -9.58 24.21 19.08
N LEU A 338 -8.79 23.52 18.24
CA LEU A 338 -9.30 22.57 17.25
C LEU A 338 -8.26 21.49 16.94
N GLY A 339 -8.70 20.41 16.31
CA GLY A 339 -7.85 19.33 15.84
C GLY A 339 -8.51 18.49 14.75
N LEU A 340 -7.72 17.66 14.07
CA LEU A 340 -8.20 16.67 13.11
C LEU A 340 -8.22 15.30 13.77
N PHE A 341 -9.38 14.65 13.74
CA PHE A 341 -9.56 13.30 14.27
C PHE A 341 -9.71 12.28 13.13
N PHE A 342 -9.00 11.17 13.23
CA PHE A 342 -9.00 10.06 12.27
C PHE A 342 -9.56 8.81 12.95
N PRO A 343 -10.86 8.54 12.83
CA PRO A 343 -11.55 7.53 13.65
C PRO A 343 -11.13 6.10 13.34
N GLN A 344 -10.68 5.82 12.12
CA GLN A 344 -10.32 4.47 11.69
C GLN A 344 -8.84 4.11 11.93
N LEU A 345 -8.10 4.95 12.63
CA LEU A 345 -6.70 4.73 12.94
C LEU A 345 -6.50 4.34 14.41
N GLY A 346 -5.24 4.15 14.79
CA GLY A 346 -4.86 3.78 16.15
C GLY A 346 -3.40 3.37 16.22
N TRP A 347 -3.10 2.50 17.17
CA TRP A 347 -1.76 1.97 17.36
C TRP A 347 -1.72 0.45 17.27
N LEU A 348 -0.56 -0.07 16.95
CA LEU A 348 -0.26 -1.51 16.83
C LEU A 348 1.14 -1.80 17.37
N PRO A 349 1.42 -3.02 17.87
CA PRO A 349 2.77 -3.51 18.13
C PRO A 349 3.35 -4.13 16.84
N PRO A 350 4.20 -3.41 16.07
CA PRO A 350 4.59 -3.88 14.73
C PRO A 350 5.34 -5.21 14.73
N ALA A 351 6.09 -5.51 15.81
CA ALA A 351 6.77 -6.80 15.94
C ALA A 351 5.78 -7.96 15.98
N GLN A 352 4.70 -7.82 16.75
CA GLN A 352 3.65 -8.84 16.83
C GLN A 352 2.89 -8.97 15.50
N VAL A 353 2.63 -7.84 14.83
CA VAL A 353 2.04 -7.85 13.47
C VAL A 353 2.95 -8.61 12.50
N CYS A 354 4.27 -8.38 12.51
CA CYS A 354 5.21 -9.11 11.66
C CYS A 354 5.18 -10.62 11.95
N GLN A 355 5.18 -11.00 13.23
CA GLN A 355 5.14 -12.40 13.65
C GLN A 355 3.84 -13.07 13.23
N GLU A 356 2.71 -12.41 13.44
CA GLU A 356 1.39 -12.91 13.05
C GLU A 356 1.26 -13.09 11.53
N LEU A 357 1.74 -12.15 10.74
CA LEU A 357 1.75 -12.27 9.27
C LEU A 357 2.49 -13.51 8.79
N LEU A 358 3.62 -13.86 9.41
CA LEU A 358 4.37 -15.06 9.06
C LEU A 358 3.73 -16.32 9.62
N ALA A 359 3.24 -16.30 10.86
CA ALA A 359 2.65 -17.45 11.54
C ALA A 359 1.32 -17.89 10.92
N ARG A 360 0.42 -16.93 10.64
CA ARG A 360 -0.89 -17.19 10.05
C ARG A 360 -0.81 -17.95 8.73
N ASP A 361 0.15 -17.58 7.88
CA ASP A 361 0.33 -18.14 6.56
C ASP A 361 1.42 -19.23 6.54
N SER A 362 1.95 -19.62 7.72
CA SER A 362 3.03 -20.62 7.90
C SER A 362 4.28 -20.34 7.05
N ILE A 363 4.62 -19.05 6.89
CA ILE A 363 5.77 -18.62 6.11
C ILE A 363 7.05 -18.84 6.93
N PRO A 364 8.02 -19.63 6.44
CA PRO A 364 9.25 -19.91 7.18
C PRO A 364 10.14 -18.67 7.29
N LEU A 365 10.71 -18.46 8.50
CA LEU A 365 11.75 -17.49 8.80
C LEU A 365 13.07 -18.23 9.03
N ILE A 366 14.07 -17.94 8.20
CA ILE A 366 15.43 -18.46 8.34
C ILE A 366 16.30 -17.38 8.98
N GLN A 367 16.98 -17.74 10.09
CA GLN A 367 17.97 -16.84 10.68
C GLN A 367 19.29 -16.94 9.93
N ALA A 368 19.67 -15.89 9.20
CA ALA A 368 20.97 -15.78 8.55
C ALA A 368 21.32 -14.32 8.26
N ASP A 369 22.61 -14.00 8.38
CA ASP A 369 23.14 -12.67 8.00
C ASP A 369 23.75 -12.76 6.59
N ILE A 370 22.99 -12.33 5.60
CA ILE A 370 23.39 -12.39 4.19
C ILE A 370 24.35 -11.26 3.86
N LYS A 371 25.48 -11.62 3.25
CA LYS A 371 26.56 -10.67 2.89
C LYS A 371 26.70 -10.47 1.38
N GLN A 372 26.29 -11.45 0.57
CA GLN A 372 26.44 -11.37 -0.87
C GLN A 372 25.21 -11.93 -1.60
N LEU A 373 24.85 -11.29 -2.70
CA LEU A 373 23.84 -11.76 -3.65
C LEU A 373 24.54 -12.13 -4.96
N LYS A 374 24.32 -13.34 -5.44
CA LYS A 374 24.90 -13.83 -6.69
C LYS A 374 23.80 -14.24 -7.66
N ASN A 375 23.79 -13.62 -8.84
CA ASN A 375 22.91 -14.02 -9.92
C ASN A 375 23.40 -15.31 -10.56
N THR A 376 22.47 -16.21 -10.90
CA THR A 376 22.72 -17.48 -11.57
C THR A 376 21.72 -17.66 -12.71
N GLU A 377 21.90 -18.71 -13.53
CA GLU A 377 20.97 -19.07 -14.59
C GLU A 377 19.56 -19.37 -14.05
N TYR A 378 19.43 -19.81 -12.79
CA TYR A 378 18.15 -20.23 -12.18
C TYR A 378 17.58 -19.20 -11.21
N GLY A 379 18.20 -18.04 -11.05
CA GLY A 379 17.77 -16.99 -10.12
C GLY A 379 18.92 -16.50 -9.22
N TRP A 380 18.69 -16.44 -7.91
CA TRP A 380 19.60 -15.82 -6.96
C TRP A 380 20.09 -16.80 -5.90
N GLN A 381 21.39 -16.76 -5.61
CA GLN A 381 22.00 -17.37 -4.44
C GLN A 381 22.29 -16.30 -3.40
N LEU A 382 21.88 -16.54 -2.15
CA LEU A 382 22.16 -15.70 -1.01
C LEU A 382 23.26 -16.36 -0.19
N LEU A 383 24.36 -15.63 0.03
CA LEU A 383 25.56 -16.15 0.69
C LEU A 383 25.80 -15.44 2.02
N ASP A 384 26.26 -16.21 3.01
CA ASP A 384 26.69 -15.72 4.31
C ASP A 384 28.11 -15.11 4.28
N GLU A 385 28.63 -14.76 5.47
CA GLU A 385 29.97 -14.18 5.62
C GLU A 385 31.10 -15.16 5.21
N GLN A 386 30.85 -16.45 5.32
CA GLN A 386 31.81 -17.51 4.93
C GLN A 386 31.73 -17.83 3.43
N GLY A 387 30.81 -17.19 2.69
CA GLY A 387 30.57 -17.45 1.27
C GLY A 387 29.79 -18.75 1.02
N GLN A 388 29.13 -19.30 2.04
CA GLN A 388 28.29 -20.48 1.90
C GLN A 388 26.89 -20.06 1.44
N ILE A 389 26.30 -20.88 0.57
CA ILE A 389 24.95 -20.65 0.08
C ILE A 389 23.95 -21.00 1.18
N VAL A 390 23.21 -19.99 1.65
CA VAL A 390 22.12 -20.14 2.62
C VAL A 390 20.86 -20.63 1.93
N ILE A 391 20.51 -20.03 0.78
CA ILE A 391 19.34 -20.39 -0.02
C ILE A 391 19.54 -20.03 -1.49
N GLU A 392 18.84 -20.77 -2.35
CA GLU A 392 18.63 -20.43 -3.77
C GLU A 392 17.15 -20.13 -4.01
N THR A 393 16.87 -19.12 -4.83
CA THR A 393 15.50 -18.67 -5.11
C THR A 393 15.39 -18.15 -6.54
N GLU A 394 14.22 -18.32 -7.14
CA GLU A 394 13.94 -17.75 -8.47
C GLU A 394 13.78 -16.22 -8.38
N THR A 395 13.04 -15.75 -7.39
CA THR A 395 12.77 -14.33 -7.18
C THR A 395 13.29 -13.89 -5.82
N LEU A 396 13.95 -12.74 -5.79
CA LEU A 396 14.50 -12.14 -4.57
C LEU A 396 13.92 -10.74 -4.34
N VAL A 397 13.44 -10.51 -3.11
CA VAL A 397 13.02 -9.17 -2.63
C VAL A 397 13.96 -8.71 -1.53
N VAL A 398 14.65 -7.61 -1.75
CA VAL A 398 15.54 -6.97 -0.76
C VAL A 398 14.69 -5.99 0.06
N ALA A 399 14.35 -6.37 1.30
CA ALA A 399 13.51 -5.62 2.24
C ALA A 399 14.23 -5.36 3.59
N ASN A 400 15.57 -5.49 3.64
CA ASN A 400 16.40 -5.34 4.82
C ASN A 400 16.75 -3.88 5.15
N ALA A 401 15.88 -2.95 4.80
CA ALA A 401 15.98 -1.52 5.10
C ALA A 401 17.31 -0.92 4.62
N TYR A 402 18.08 -0.29 5.53
CA TYR A 402 19.37 0.29 5.18
C TYR A 402 20.42 -0.77 4.74
N GLY A 403 20.26 -2.00 5.18
CA GLY A 403 21.17 -3.10 4.78
C GLY A 403 21.21 -3.36 3.26
N CYS A 404 20.28 -2.80 2.48
CA CYS A 404 20.31 -2.89 1.02
C CYS A 404 21.55 -2.24 0.40
N GLU A 405 22.19 -1.27 1.07
CA GLU A 405 23.41 -0.61 0.58
C GLU A 405 24.64 -1.53 0.53
N GLN A 406 24.62 -2.65 1.25
CA GLN A 406 25.77 -3.57 1.26
C GLN A 406 25.90 -4.41 -0.03
N PHE A 407 24.85 -4.50 -0.85
CA PHE A 407 24.85 -5.33 -2.05
C PHE A 407 25.15 -4.49 -3.30
N GLU A 408 26.02 -4.99 -4.16
CA GLU A 408 26.39 -4.34 -5.43
C GLU A 408 25.17 -3.97 -6.27
N GLN A 409 24.14 -4.83 -6.26
CA GLN A 409 22.92 -4.66 -7.04
C GLN A 409 22.04 -3.52 -6.55
N THR A 410 22.15 -3.10 -5.30
CA THR A 410 21.27 -2.13 -4.65
C THR A 410 21.97 -0.96 -3.96
N ASN A 411 23.32 -0.91 -3.96
CA ASN A 411 24.13 0.12 -3.29
C ASN A 411 23.96 1.54 -3.87
N PHE A 412 23.38 1.67 -5.06
CA PHE A 412 23.06 2.98 -5.67
C PHE A 412 21.83 3.62 -5.07
N LEU A 413 21.02 2.91 -4.29
CA LEU A 413 19.81 3.44 -3.69
C LEU A 413 20.15 4.45 -2.60
N PRO A 414 19.64 5.71 -2.70
CA PRO A 414 20.04 6.78 -1.78
C PRO A 414 19.20 6.72 -0.49
N VAL A 415 19.31 5.64 0.25
CA VAL A 415 18.70 5.48 1.57
C VAL A 415 19.60 6.10 2.66
N THR A 416 19.00 6.44 3.79
CA THR A 416 19.72 7.05 4.90
C THR A 416 19.21 6.45 6.22
N GLN A 417 20.14 6.12 7.11
CA GLN A 417 19.82 5.77 8.49
C GLN A 417 19.42 7.04 9.27
N LEU A 418 18.30 6.96 9.96
CA LEU A 418 17.82 8.01 10.82
C LEU A 418 17.48 7.42 12.19
N ARG A 419 18.35 7.67 13.18
CA ARG A 419 18.10 7.22 14.54
C ARG A 419 16.86 7.91 15.11
N GLY A 420 16.03 7.16 15.80
CA GLY A 420 14.90 7.65 16.57
C GLY A 420 14.79 6.90 17.88
N GLN A 421 14.49 7.63 18.95
CA GLN A 421 14.21 7.07 20.25
C GLN A 421 12.80 7.40 20.65
N ILE A 422 12.07 6.41 21.16
CA ILE A 422 10.83 6.55 21.88
C ILE A 422 11.10 6.46 23.37
N SER A 423 10.20 7.02 24.17
CA SER A 423 10.23 7.03 25.62
C SER A 423 8.97 6.40 26.19
N LEU A 424 9.09 5.68 27.30
CA LEU A 424 7.97 5.13 28.05
C LEU A 424 7.71 6.04 29.26
N LEU A 425 6.70 6.90 29.14
CA LEU A 425 6.32 7.84 30.21
C LEU A 425 5.41 7.14 31.21
N SER A 426 5.75 7.24 32.48
CA SER A 426 4.86 6.77 33.55
C SER A 426 3.52 7.52 33.52
N ALA A 427 2.43 6.78 33.60
CA ALA A 427 1.11 7.37 33.67
C ALA A 427 0.92 8.12 34.99
N SER A 428 0.27 9.26 34.95
CA SER A 428 -0.25 9.98 36.13
C SER A 428 -1.75 9.70 36.26
N GLU A 429 -2.34 10.01 37.42
CA GLU A 429 -3.79 9.92 37.63
C GLU A 429 -4.58 10.73 36.56
N ALA A 430 -4.05 11.86 36.12
CA ALA A 430 -4.68 12.70 35.10
C ALA A 430 -4.49 12.15 33.68
N SER A 431 -3.37 11.48 33.40
CA SER A 431 -3.09 10.92 32.06
C SER A 431 -3.65 9.51 31.84
N GLU A 432 -4.02 8.78 32.91
CA GLU A 432 -4.69 7.48 32.80
C GLU A 432 -6.01 7.55 31.99
N GLY A 433 -6.64 8.73 31.96
CA GLY A 433 -7.85 9.00 31.17
C GLY A 433 -7.62 9.08 29.67
N LEU A 434 -6.39 9.07 29.16
CA LEU A 434 -6.08 9.20 27.74
C LEU A 434 -6.62 8.01 26.93
N LYS A 435 -7.58 8.27 26.01
CA LYS A 435 -8.34 7.25 25.27
C LYS A 435 -7.92 7.14 23.80
N THR A 436 -7.24 8.12 23.24
CA THR A 436 -6.86 8.16 21.83
C THR A 436 -5.38 8.54 21.67
N VAL A 437 -4.81 8.22 20.51
CA VAL A 437 -3.47 8.70 20.16
C VAL A 437 -3.52 10.21 19.91
N ILE A 438 -2.63 10.97 20.52
CA ILE A 438 -2.46 12.41 20.22
C ILE A 438 -1.15 12.61 19.45
N CYS A 439 -1.23 13.39 18.37
CA CYS A 439 -0.11 13.77 17.52
C CYS A 439 0.02 15.29 17.41
N GLY A 440 1.24 15.77 17.32
CA GLY A 440 1.65 17.13 17.02
C GLY A 440 3.10 17.09 16.52
N GLU A 441 4.03 17.77 17.21
CA GLU A 441 5.46 17.64 16.94
C GLU A 441 5.98 16.21 17.13
N GLY A 442 5.39 15.47 18.06
CA GLY A 442 5.57 14.05 18.29
C GLY A 442 4.23 13.32 18.37
N TYR A 443 4.21 12.20 19.09
CA TYR A 443 2.97 11.48 19.39
C TYR A 443 3.01 10.85 20.78
N ILE A 444 1.83 10.61 21.33
CA ILE A 444 1.65 9.82 22.55
C ILE A 444 0.48 8.85 22.36
N THR A 445 0.60 7.66 22.95
CA THR A 445 -0.43 6.62 22.89
C THR A 445 -1.20 6.51 24.21
N PRO A 446 -2.41 5.94 24.21
CA PRO A 446 -3.06 5.48 25.42
C PRO A 446 -2.15 4.56 26.25
N ILE A 447 -2.47 4.45 27.54
CA ILE A 447 -1.69 3.66 28.49
C ILE A 447 -1.64 2.18 28.11
N GLN A 448 -0.45 1.59 28.21
CA GLN A 448 -0.26 0.15 28.13
C GLN A 448 0.75 -0.26 29.22
N ASN A 449 0.37 -1.21 30.07
CA ASN A 449 1.22 -1.69 31.17
C ASN A 449 1.73 -0.57 32.10
N GLY A 450 0.91 0.45 32.37
CA GLY A 450 1.25 1.57 33.26
C GLY A 450 2.07 2.68 32.62
N THR A 451 2.35 2.63 31.33
CA THR A 451 3.13 3.63 30.61
C THR A 451 2.46 4.10 29.33
N HIS A 452 2.76 5.33 28.91
CA HIS A 452 2.47 5.89 27.60
C HIS A 452 3.73 5.78 26.73
N ASN A 453 3.56 5.36 25.47
CA ASN A 453 4.64 5.40 24.50
C ASN A 453 4.65 6.77 23.83
N CYS A 454 5.73 7.52 23.95
CA CYS A 454 5.84 8.84 23.31
C CYS A 454 7.12 8.97 22.48
N GLY A 455 7.04 9.85 21.47
CA GLY A 455 8.18 10.15 20.62
C GLY A 455 7.81 10.72 19.26
N ALA A 456 8.78 10.82 18.39
CA ALA A 456 10.11 10.28 18.61
C ALA A 456 11.17 11.27 18.15
N THR A 457 12.35 11.17 18.70
CA THR A 457 13.48 11.98 18.20
C THR A 457 13.92 11.61 16.80
N TYR A 458 14.61 12.53 16.14
CA TYR A 458 15.18 12.38 14.80
C TYR A 458 16.65 12.82 14.82
N ASN A 459 17.60 11.87 14.84
CA ASN A 459 19.02 12.19 14.93
C ASN A 459 19.82 11.49 13.81
N LYS A 460 20.47 12.28 12.96
CA LYS A 460 21.31 11.80 11.85
C LYS A 460 22.78 11.57 12.23
N ALA A 461 23.20 12.12 13.35
CA ALA A 461 24.60 12.14 13.76
C ALA A 461 24.92 11.13 14.89
N VAL A 462 23.95 10.40 15.38
CA VAL A 462 24.12 9.43 16.47
C VAL A 462 24.00 8.01 15.92
N PHE A 463 25.07 7.22 16.09
CA PHE A 463 25.22 5.87 15.55
C PHE A 463 25.23 4.79 16.66
N THR A 464 24.35 4.95 17.66
CA THR A 464 24.13 3.94 18.71
C THR A 464 22.65 3.71 18.92
N THR A 465 22.26 2.50 19.29
CA THR A 465 20.91 2.15 19.74
C THR A 465 20.74 2.21 21.25
N SER A 466 21.78 2.61 21.99
CA SER A 466 21.66 2.86 23.42
C SER A 466 20.70 4.01 23.69
N LEU A 467 19.94 3.91 24.79
CA LEU A 467 19.06 4.99 25.24
C LEU A 467 19.90 6.19 25.68
N ARG A 468 19.36 7.38 25.47
CA ARG A 468 20.00 8.64 25.84
C ARG A 468 18.99 9.51 26.56
N GLU A 469 19.41 10.04 27.70
CA GLU A 469 18.58 10.92 28.52
C GLU A 469 18.15 12.19 27.76
N GLU A 470 19.03 12.75 26.91
CA GLU A 470 18.68 13.94 26.11
C GLU A 470 17.52 13.66 25.15
N ASP A 471 17.44 12.44 24.60
CA ASP A 471 16.33 12.05 23.73
C ASP A 471 15.04 11.84 24.51
N HIS A 472 15.10 11.32 25.75
CA HIS A 472 13.95 11.24 26.64
C HIS A 472 13.42 12.64 27.01
N ARG A 473 14.31 13.55 27.37
CA ARG A 473 13.96 14.95 27.67
C ARG A 473 13.30 15.61 26.46
N ALA A 474 13.88 15.47 25.28
CA ALA A 474 13.31 16.02 24.04
C ALA A 474 11.91 15.45 23.75
N ASN A 475 11.67 14.15 23.95
CA ASN A 475 10.35 13.55 23.76
C ASN A 475 9.31 14.11 24.75
N VAL A 476 9.67 14.29 26.02
CA VAL A 476 8.78 14.90 27.04
C VAL A 476 8.47 16.36 26.70
N GLU A 477 9.48 17.14 26.31
CA GLU A 477 9.32 18.54 25.88
C GLU A 477 8.41 18.66 24.66
N GLN A 478 8.55 17.78 23.67
CA GLN A 478 7.67 17.74 22.50
C GLN A 478 6.20 17.51 22.88
N MET A 479 5.91 16.63 23.84
CA MET A 479 4.53 16.39 24.28
C MET A 479 3.93 17.61 24.95
N SER A 480 4.69 18.29 25.81
CA SER A 480 4.25 19.53 26.45
C SER A 480 4.07 20.68 25.44
N ALA A 481 4.90 20.72 24.39
CA ALA A 481 4.78 21.72 23.31
C ALA A 481 3.61 21.40 22.36
N THR A 482 3.25 20.12 22.19
CA THR A 482 2.12 19.70 21.37
C THR A 482 0.80 20.25 21.89
N ASP A 483 0.57 20.13 23.21
CA ASP A 483 -0.61 20.71 23.89
C ASP A 483 -0.29 20.93 25.38
N SER A 484 -0.53 22.13 25.89
CA SER A 484 -0.19 22.45 27.30
C SER A 484 -1.08 21.71 28.30
N GLY A 485 -2.32 21.39 27.96
CA GLY A 485 -3.20 20.55 28.78
C GLY A 485 -2.68 19.12 28.89
N LEU A 486 -2.20 18.56 27.75
CA LEU A 486 -1.52 17.26 27.73
C LEU A 486 -0.26 17.30 28.61
N GLY A 487 0.57 18.36 28.51
CA GLY A 487 1.75 18.52 29.34
C GLY A 487 1.42 18.54 30.85
N VAL A 488 0.34 19.22 31.23
CA VAL A 488 -0.16 19.21 32.61
C VAL A 488 -0.64 17.82 33.03
N ALA A 489 -1.38 17.14 32.18
CA ALA A 489 -1.87 15.78 32.47
C ALA A 489 -0.73 14.77 32.65
N LEU A 490 0.35 14.86 31.87
CA LEU A 490 1.52 14.00 32.02
C LEU A 490 2.33 14.27 33.31
N GLY A 491 2.29 15.49 33.80
CA GLY A 491 3.04 15.89 34.99
C GLY A 491 4.57 15.84 34.81
N ALA A 492 5.29 15.88 35.93
CA ALA A 492 6.74 15.78 35.91
C ALA A 492 7.20 14.33 35.62
N GLN A 493 8.10 14.17 34.68
CA GLN A 493 8.67 12.89 34.30
C GLN A 493 10.15 12.84 34.66
N ASP A 494 10.57 11.77 35.34
CA ASP A 494 11.99 11.52 35.60
C ASP A 494 12.63 10.90 34.33
N THR A 495 13.48 11.68 33.68
CA THR A 495 14.14 11.26 32.43
C THR A 495 15.42 10.44 32.66
N GLY A 496 15.93 10.39 33.90
CA GLY A 496 17.21 9.71 34.23
C GLY A 496 17.11 8.18 34.14
N ASP A 497 16.02 7.62 34.67
CA ASP A 497 15.77 6.17 34.70
C ASP A 497 14.62 5.75 33.73
N MET A 498 14.30 6.60 32.77
CA MET A 498 13.20 6.34 31.84
C MET A 498 13.56 5.22 30.85
N ASP A 499 12.66 4.25 30.71
CA ASP A 499 12.77 3.20 29.70
C ASP A 499 12.32 3.70 28.32
N GLY A 500 12.63 2.95 27.30
CA GLY A 500 12.31 3.31 25.92
C GLY A 500 12.94 2.39 24.90
N ARG A 501 12.99 2.85 23.66
CA ARG A 501 13.64 2.10 22.59
C ARG A 501 14.23 3.04 21.56
N ALA A 502 15.45 2.76 21.14
CA ALA A 502 16.13 3.47 20.06
C ALA A 502 16.46 2.52 18.92
N ASN A 503 16.23 2.93 17.70
CA ASN A 503 16.62 2.18 16.50
C ASN A 503 16.74 3.09 15.27
N TYR A 504 17.16 2.52 14.15
CA TYR A 504 17.38 3.24 12.90
C TYR A 504 16.19 3.04 11.94
N ARG A 505 15.60 4.14 11.50
CA ARG A 505 14.67 4.18 10.38
C ARG A 505 15.46 4.26 9.07
N CYS A 506 15.01 3.54 8.05
CA CYS A 506 15.51 3.67 6.69
C CYS A 506 14.65 4.70 5.94
N THR A 507 15.23 5.83 5.58
CA THR A 507 14.52 6.93 4.93
C THR A 507 15.16 7.32 3.60
N THR A 508 14.39 7.96 2.73
CA THR A 508 14.82 8.50 1.44
C THR A 508 14.84 10.02 1.46
N LYS A 509 15.49 10.66 0.48
CA LYS A 509 15.58 12.12 0.39
C LYS A 509 14.24 12.82 0.12
N ASP A 510 13.27 12.11 -0.46
CA ASP A 510 11.93 12.60 -0.80
C ASP A 510 10.83 12.05 0.10
N TYR A 511 11.20 11.30 1.13
CA TYR A 511 10.30 10.67 2.12
C TYR A 511 9.33 9.63 1.56
N LEU A 512 9.43 9.27 0.27
CA LEU A 512 8.66 8.19 -0.34
C LEU A 512 9.42 6.86 -0.23
N PRO A 513 8.72 5.74 -0.04
CA PRO A 513 9.32 4.40 -0.09
C PRO A 513 10.01 4.12 -1.43
N ILE A 514 10.83 3.08 -1.46
CA ILE A 514 11.38 2.52 -2.68
C ILE A 514 10.78 1.13 -2.86
N VAL A 515 10.05 0.93 -3.96
CA VAL A 515 9.41 -0.34 -4.29
C VAL A 515 9.45 -0.61 -5.79
N GLY A 516 9.76 -1.86 -6.16
CA GLY A 516 9.74 -2.32 -7.55
C GLY A 516 11.01 -3.04 -8.00
N PRO A 517 11.14 -3.31 -9.31
CA PRO A 517 12.28 -4.04 -9.88
C PRO A 517 13.58 -3.23 -9.77
N VAL A 518 14.67 -3.91 -9.47
CA VAL A 518 15.99 -3.28 -9.34
C VAL A 518 16.59 -3.03 -10.74
N PRO A 519 16.89 -1.78 -11.11
CA PRO A 519 17.48 -1.44 -12.40
C PRO A 519 18.83 -2.11 -12.63
N TYR A 520 19.09 -2.56 -13.85
CA TYR A 520 20.43 -2.89 -14.31
C TYR A 520 21.12 -1.62 -14.78
N LEU A 521 21.99 -1.07 -13.91
CA LEU A 521 22.52 0.28 -14.06
C LEU A 521 23.21 0.57 -15.41
N PRO A 522 24.07 -0.32 -15.96
CA PRO A 522 24.77 -0.01 -17.21
C PRO A 522 23.79 0.28 -18.35
N SER A 523 22.84 -0.60 -18.60
CA SER A 523 21.84 -0.42 -19.66
C SER A 523 20.88 0.72 -19.39
N LEU A 524 20.46 0.91 -18.13
CA LEU A 524 19.55 2.02 -17.79
C LEU A 524 20.23 3.38 -18.05
N LEU A 525 21.49 3.53 -17.68
CA LEU A 525 22.22 4.78 -17.91
C LEU A 525 22.45 5.06 -19.40
N GLU A 526 22.63 4.02 -20.23
CA GLU A 526 22.74 4.11 -21.69
C GLU A 526 21.39 4.51 -22.31
N ASP A 527 20.32 3.79 -22.02
CA ASP A 527 18.98 4.03 -22.58
C ASP A 527 18.46 5.43 -22.24
N TYR A 528 18.78 5.93 -21.03
CA TYR A 528 18.32 7.21 -20.51
C TYR A 528 19.32 8.36 -20.69
N ASP A 529 20.47 8.16 -21.35
CA ASP A 529 21.48 9.21 -21.59
C ASP A 529 20.90 10.46 -22.25
N VAL A 530 19.92 10.27 -23.13
CA VAL A 530 19.21 11.37 -23.81
C VAL A 530 18.64 12.41 -22.84
N LEU A 531 18.30 12.04 -21.60
CA LEU A 531 17.75 12.94 -20.59
C LEU A 531 18.76 13.96 -20.07
N ARG A 532 20.07 13.73 -20.25
CA ARG A 532 21.11 14.74 -19.97
C ARG A 532 21.04 15.93 -20.93
N ARG A 533 20.52 15.72 -22.15
CA ARG A 533 20.40 16.75 -23.18
C ARG A 533 19.00 17.36 -23.21
N ASP A 534 17.98 16.52 -23.11
CA ASP A 534 16.58 16.92 -23.11
C ASP A 534 15.82 16.20 -21.99
N ALA A 535 15.63 16.88 -20.87
CA ALA A 535 14.95 16.35 -19.68
C ALA A 535 13.46 15.96 -19.90
N ARG A 536 12.87 16.36 -21.05
CA ARG A 536 11.49 16.04 -21.45
C ARG A 536 11.39 14.92 -22.47
N LYS A 537 12.53 14.42 -22.95
CA LYS A 537 12.54 13.38 -23.97
C LYS A 537 11.85 12.13 -23.46
N LEU A 538 10.96 11.55 -24.29
CA LEU A 538 10.37 10.24 -24.05
C LEU A 538 11.38 9.15 -24.38
N VAL A 539 11.42 8.11 -23.57
CA VAL A 539 12.28 6.94 -23.76
C VAL A 539 11.39 5.76 -24.16
N PRO A 540 11.27 5.44 -25.48
CA PRO A 540 10.30 4.46 -25.98
C PRO A 540 10.82 3.02 -25.90
N THR A 541 11.61 2.69 -24.88
CA THR A 541 12.16 1.37 -24.62
C THR A 541 11.76 0.91 -23.23
N LEU A 542 11.57 -0.40 -23.07
CA LEU A 542 11.38 -1.00 -21.75
C LEU A 542 12.61 -0.78 -20.88
N GLY A 543 12.40 -0.60 -19.58
CA GLY A 543 13.49 -0.52 -18.62
C GLY A 543 14.27 -1.83 -18.55
N SER A 544 15.57 -1.72 -18.35
CA SER A 544 16.46 -2.87 -18.12
C SER A 544 16.61 -3.11 -16.62
N TYR A 545 16.30 -4.31 -16.16
CA TYR A 545 16.29 -4.68 -14.75
C TYR A 545 17.16 -5.90 -14.47
N GLN A 546 17.64 -6.02 -13.24
CA GLN A 546 18.18 -7.26 -12.71
C GLN A 546 17.09 -8.34 -12.77
N PRO A 547 17.37 -9.53 -13.30
CA PRO A 547 16.33 -10.55 -13.47
C PRO A 547 15.74 -10.97 -12.13
N ASN A 548 14.44 -10.86 -11.99
CA ASN A 548 13.66 -11.24 -10.80
C ASN A 548 14.22 -10.71 -9.45
N LEU A 549 14.89 -9.55 -9.47
CA LEU A 549 15.34 -8.85 -8.27
C LEU A 549 14.50 -7.61 -8.03
N PHE A 550 13.94 -7.53 -6.82
CA PHE A 550 13.08 -6.43 -6.40
C PHE A 550 13.60 -5.82 -5.10
N VAL A 551 13.19 -4.59 -4.84
CA VAL A 551 13.48 -3.90 -3.58
C VAL A 551 12.19 -3.37 -2.95
N HIS A 552 12.13 -3.44 -1.61
CA HIS A 552 11.02 -2.93 -0.81
C HIS A 552 11.55 -2.32 0.49
N CYS A 553 11.91 -1.04 0.45
CA CYS A 553 12.57 -0.36 1.58
C CYS A 553 12.25 1.14 1.64
N GLY A 554 12.92 1.88 2.53
CA GLY A 554 12.79 3.33 2.61
C GLY A 554 11.49 3.82 3.26
N MET A 555 10.87 3.03 4.14
CA MET A 555 9.58 3.33 4.79
C MET A 555 9.63 4.53 5.75
N GLY A 556 10.81 4.98 6.13
CA GLY A 556 11.00 6.07 7.09
C GLY A 556 10.35 5.78 8.45
N SER A 557 9.62 6.75 8.97
CA SER A 557 8.86 6.64 10.23
C SER A 557 7.40 6.19 10.04
N ARG A 558 7.00 5.82 8.80
CA ARG A 558 5.61 5.49 8.46
C ARG A 558 5.44 4.06 7.96
N GLY A 559 6.22 3.14 8.51
CA GLY A 559 6.21 1.75 8.07
C GLY A 559 4.82 1.12 8.10
N LEU A 560 4.05 1.30 9.18
CA LEU A 560 2.67 0.80 9.27
C LEU A 560 1.75 1.42 8.21
N CYS A 561 1.94 2.69 7.85
CA CYS A 561 1.12 3.33 6.82
C CYS A 561 1.48 2.85 5.42
N TYR A 562 2.78 2.82 5.07
CA TYR A 562 3.21 2.53 3.71
C TYR A 562 3.27 1.04 3.36
N ALA A 563 3.66 0.19 4.31
CA ALA A 563 4.00 -1.21 4.01
C ALA A 563 2.85 -2.01 3.37
N PRO A 564 1.57 -1.89 3.80
CA PRO A 564 0.49 -2.61 3.13
C PRO A 564 0.34 -2.23 1.65
N LEU A 565 0.29 -0.93 1.32
CA LEU A 565 0.12 -0.48 -0.07
C LEU A 565 1.32 -0.87 -0.94
N THR A 566 2.53 -0.64 -0.45
CA THR A 566 3.74 -0.92 -1.23
C THR A 566 3.99 -2.42 -1.38
N ALA A 567 3.54 -3.24 -0.44
CA ALA A 567 3.56 -4.70 -0.57
C ALA A 567 2.59 -5.19 -1.66
N GLU A 568 1.38 -4.62 -1.75
CA GLU A 568 0.43 -4.95 -2.80
C GLU A 568 0.92 -4.51 -4.19
N ILE A 569 1.56 -3.33 -4.29
CA ILE A 569 2.20 -2.87 -5.53
C ILE A 569 3.30 -3.84 -5.96
N LEU A 570 4.20 -4.21 -5.04
CA LEU A 570 5.28 -5.14 -5.30
C LEU A 570 4.77 -6.52 -5.74
N ALA A 571 3.81 -7.05 -5.00
CA ALA A 571 3.25 -8.37 -5.27
C ALA A 571 2.48 -8.39 -6.61
N ALA A 572 1.76 -7.33 -6.95
CA ALA A 572 1.10 -7.18 -8.25
C ALA A 572 2.13 -7.13 -9.39
N GLU A 573 3.23 -6.40 -9.23
CA GLU A 573 4.33 -6.34 -10.21
C GLU A 573 4.94 -7.74 -10.46
N ILE A 574 5.25 -8.47 -9.38
CA ILE A 574 5.83 -9.83 -9.46
C ILE A 574 4.83 -10.82 -10.08
N ALA A 575 3.54 -10.71 -9.74
CA ALA A 575 2.50 -11.62 -10.22
C ALA A 575 1.94 -11.26 -11.61
N GLY A 576 2.32 -10.12 -12.20
CA GLY A 576 1.77 -9.64 -13.46
C GLY A 576 0.32 -9.15 -13.37
N GLU A 577 -0.12 -8.76 -12.16
CA GLU A 577 -1.40 -8.09 -11.91
C GLU A 577 -1.30 -6.59 -12.24
N VAL A 578 -2.45 -5.93 -12.36
CA VAL A 578 -2.48 -4.47 -12.41
C VAL A 578 -2.24 -3.93 -11.01
N PRO A 579 -1.17 -3.14 -10.78
CA PRO A 579 -0.89 -2.59 -9.46
C PRO A 579 -1.98 -1.61 -8.99
N PRO A 580 -2.33 -1.61 -7.71
CA PRO A 580 -3.46 -0.85 -7.16
C PRO A 580 -3.15 0.62 -6.85
N LEU A 581 -2.42 1.29 -7.72
CA LEU A 581 -2.07 2.71 -7.58
C LEU A 581 -1.79 3.32 -8.96
N GLU A 582 -2.10 4.58 -9.12
CA GLU A 582 -1.86 5.36 -10.33
C GLU A 582 -0.39 5.31 -10.75
N ARG A 583 -0.16 5.28 -12.06
CA ARG A 583 1.18 5.10 -12.62
C ARG A 583 2.18 6.17 -12.17
N GLU A 584 1.78 7.44 -12.14
CA GLU A 584 2.67 8.51 -11.72
C GLU A 584 3.11 8.36 -10.25
N LEU A 585 2.21 7.90 -9.39
CA LEU A 585 2.51 7.66 -7.98
C LEU A 585 3.43 6.44 -7.80
N ARG A 586 3.24 5.39 -8.62
CA ARG A 586 4.17 4.24 -8.64
C ARG A 586 5.56 4.64 -9.12
N LEU A 587 5.65 5.45 -10.17
CA LEU A 587 6.92 5.99 -10.66
C LEU A 587 7.63 6.87 -9.63
N ALA A 588 6.87 7.60 -8.80
CA ALA A 588 7.41 8.38 -7.69
C ALA A 588 8.04 7.51 -6.58
N MET A 589 7.73 6.21 -6.52
CA MET A 589 8.34 5.24 -5.59
C MET A 589 9.32 4.28 -6.28
N HIS A 590 9.45 4.34 -7.60
CA HIS A 590 10.27 3.43 -8.39
C HIS A 590 11.77 3.53 -8.01
N PRO A 591 12.53 2.41 -7.95
CA PRO A 591 13.96 2.41 -7.58
C PRO A 591 14.83 3.31 -8.45
N ALA A 592 14.53 3.42 -9.74
CA ALA A 592 15.29 4.26 -10.68
C ALA A 592 15.01 5.77 -10.57
N ARG A 593 14.01 6.22 -9.81
CA ARG A 593 13.57 7.63 -9.80
C ARG A 593 14.68 8.64 -9.49
N PHE A 594 15.60 8.26 -8.61
CA PHE A 594 16.72 9.12 -8.24
C PHE A 594 17.76 9.22 -9.36
N LEU A 595 18.05 8.12 -10.03
CA LEU A 595 18.95 8.09 -11.19
C LEU A 595 18.39 8.93 -12.34
N ILE A 596 17.10 8.75 -12.68
CA ILE A 596 16.42 9.55 -13.70
C ILE A 596 16.45 11.04 -13.35
N ARG A 597 16.21 11.40 -12.07
CA ARG A 597 16.30 12.78 -11.60
C ARG A 597 17.72 13.35 -11.73
N ASP A 598 18.73 12.56 -11.42
CA ASP A 598 20.13 13.00 -11.45
C ASP A 598 20.65 13.11 -12.89
N LEU A 599 20.22 12.23 -13.81
CA LEU A 599 20.42 12.37 -15.25
C LEU A 599 19.81 13.69 -15.77
N LYS A 600 18.52 13.95 -15.48
CA LYS A 600 17.84 15.21 -15.86
C LYS A 600 18.52 16.47 -15.32
N LYS A 601 19.17 16.36 -14.17
CA LYS A 601 19.93 17.46 -13.52
C LYS A 601 21.41 17.46 -13.88
N LYS A 602 21.85 16.57 -14.77
CA LYS A 602 23.27 16.44 -15.22
C LYS A 602 24.23 16.22 -14.04
N ARG A 603 23.83 15.42 -13.06
CA ARG A 603 24.65 15.09 -11.89
C ARG A 603 25.44 13.79 -12.06
N ILE A 604 24.95 12.94 -12.93
CA ILE A 604 25.57 11.68 -13.35
C ILE A 604 25.54 11.57 -14.87
#